data_0f76152d904cacdcff3cc2ce6a8d8901
#
_entry.id   0f76152d904cacdcff3cc2ce6a8d8901
#
_cell.length_a   1.000
_cell.length_b   1.000
_cell.length_c   1.000
_cell.angle_alpha   90.00
_cell.angle_beta   90.00
_cell.angle_gamma   90.00
#
_symmetry.space_group_name_H-M   'P 1'
#
loop_
_entity.id
_entity.type
_entity.pdbx_description
1 polymer ?
#
loop_
_entity_poly.entity_id
_entity_poly.type
_entity_poly.pdbx_seq_one_letter_code
_entity_poly.pdbx_strand_id
1 'polypeptide(L)'
;MKHNSLKFLFIAASISIGLSSCDGYLDQMPSNALPSDESINNIEDVGSALNGVYSGLLSSEYYGADFISRAEVGGEDVQTSTPSKRTENFYKFMYRQNNAPTGLWKIPYQVINRVNVLLQAIESGKITASPQLDNAKGEALAVRALCNFNLNIVYGYPYQKDKGASLGAPIVEKVLTANDMPARNTVAEGYEAIEKDLTTALGLVSDKVNDGHFNKWAVLGLQARVYLYKGNYDAAFNCAETIIKESPYKLIQNADYLAAWSNEYTSESVSYTHLTLPTIA
;
A
#
# COMPACT_ATOMS: atom_id res chain seq x y z
N MET A 1 39.09 -62.96 -18.82
CA MET A 1 38.31 -61.82 -19.30
C MET A 1 36.92 -61.70 -18.69
N LYS A 2 36.33 -62.72 -18.07
CA LYS A 2 34.96 -62.66 -17.50
C LYS A 2 34.82 -61.90 -16.14
N HIS A 3 35.90 -61.71 -15.40
CA HIS A 3 35.85 -61.13 -14.05
C HIS A 3 35.80 -59.55 -14.04
N ASN A 4 36.35 -58.96 -15.08
CA ASN A 4 36.32 -57.46 -15.18
C ASN A 4 34.97 -56.91 -15.65
N SER A 5 34.22 -57.66 -16.46
CA SER A 5 32.89 -57.23 -16.91
C SER A 5 31.88 -57.16 -15.77
N LEU A 6 31.98 -58.07 -14.79
CA LEU A 6 31.09 -58.07 -13.62
C LEU A 6 31.35 -56.87 -12.70
N LYS A 7 32.61 -56.46 -12.54
CA LYS A 7 32.98 -55.25 -11.76
C LYS A 7 32.47 -53.96 -12.43
N PHE A 8 32.57 -53.86 -13.75
CA PHE A 8 32.02 -52.72 -14.50
C PHE A 8 30.49 -52.64 -14.41
N LEU A 9 29.79 -53.78 -14.39
CA LEU A 9 28.35 -53.83 -14.25
C LEU A 9 27.89 -53.36 -12.86
N PHE A 10 28.61 -53.71 -11.80
CA PHE A 10 28.34 -53.26 -10.43
C PHE A 10 28.60 -51.75 -10.25
N ILE A 11 29.67 -51.22 -10.86
CA ILE A 11 29.96 -49.78 -10.81
C ILE A 11 28.93 -48.97 -11.59
N ALA A 12 28.50 -49.44 -12.76
CA ALA A 12 27.45 -48.80 -13.54
C ALA A 12 26.09 -48.81 -12.82
N ALA A 13 25.73 -49.91 -12.15
CA ALA A 13 24.52 -50.03 -11.35
C ALA A 13 24.54 -49.11 -10.11
N SER A 14 25.70 -48.94 -9.46
CA SER A 14 25.84 -48.04 -8.31
C SER A 14 25.72 -46.55 -8.69
N ILE A 15 26.19 -46.18 -9.87
CA ILE A 15 26.06 -44.78 -10.38
C ILE A 15 24.61 -44.46 -10.77
N SER A 16 23.82 -45.45 -11.28
CA SER A 16 22.45 -45.25 -11.65
C SER A 16 21.50 -45.01 -10.44
N ILE A 17 21.83 -45.54 -9.27
CA ILE A 17 21.05 -45.38 -8.03
C ILE A 17 21.30 -44.02 -7.38
N GLY A 18 22.47 -43.39 -7.63
CA GLY A 18 22.83 -42.08 -7.07
C GLY A 18 22.22 -40.87 -7.81
N LEU A 19 21.56 -41.10 -8.95
CA LEU A 19 20.96 -40.01 -9.76
C LEU A 19 19.45 -39.81 -9.54
N SER A 20 18.82 -40.59 -8.67
CA SER A 20 17.47 -40.25 -8.20
C SER A 20 17.60 -39.15 -7.17
N SER A 21 17.87 -37.94 -7.65
CA SER A 21 17.70 -36.70 -6.87
C SER A 21 16.23 -36.59 -6.49
N CYS A 22 15.94 -36.57 -5.20
CA CYS A 22 14.62 -36.26 -4.72
C CYS A 22 14.41 -34.77 -4.99
N ASP A 23 13.79 -34.41 -6.11
CA ASP A 23 13.42 -33.01 -6.43
C ASP A 23 12.62 -32.34 -5.30
N GLY A 24 11.80 -33.09 -4.56
CA GLY A 24 10.99 -32.57 -3.44
C GLY A 24 11.78 -32.26 -2.15
N TYR A 25 13.08 -32.61 -2.03
CA TYR A 25 13.85 -32.27 -0.82
C TYR A 25 14.45 -30.87 -0.84
N LEU A 26 14.59 -30.28 -2.02
CA LEU A 26 15.11 -28.92 -2.21
C LEU A 26 13.98 -27.88 -2.24
N ASP A 27 12.74 -28.31 -2.47
CA ASP A 27 11.53 -27.47 -2.43
C ASP A 27 10.90 -27.47 -1.03
N GLN A 28 11.71 -27.32 0.01
CA GLN A 28 11.16 -27.12 1.37
C GLN A 28 10.55 -25.74 1.46
N MET A 29 9.21 -25.70 1.46
CA MET A 29 8.48 -24.50 1.81
C MET A 29 8.81 -24.08 3.25
N PRO A 30 9.00 -22.79 3.52
CA PRO A 30 9.17 -22.32 4.89
C PRO A 30 8.02 -22.82 5.74
N SER A 31 8.29 -23.49 6.84
CA SER A 31 7.27 -24.07 7.74
C SER A 31 6.37 -23.03 8.39
N ASN A 32 6.67 -21.74 8.23
CA ASN A 32 5.99 -20.58 8.79
C ASN A 32 5.42 -19.61 7.72
N ALA A 33 5.45 -20.00 6.43
CA ALA A 33 4.88 -19.20 5.36
C ALA A 33 4.25 -20.11 4.29
N LEU A 34 2.98 -19.89 4.00
CA LEU A 34 2.32 -20.50 2.84
C LEU A 34 2.76 -19.75 1.56
N PRO A 35 2.87 -20.44 0.40
CA PRO A 35 3.02 -19.77 -0.89
C PRO A 35 1.86 -18.77 -1.08
N SER A 36 2.16 -17.62 -1.64
CA SER A 36 1.17 -16.55 -1.81
C SER A 36 -0.04 -16.94 -2.68
N ASP A 37 0.16 -17.87 -3.61
CA ASP A 37 -0.85 -18.41 -4.51
C ASP A 37 -1.74 -19.50 -3.88
N GLU A 38 -1.34 -20.05 -2.73
CA GLU A 38 -2.09 -21.05 -1.95
C GLU A 38 -2.67 -20.49 -0.64
N SER A 39 -2.35 -19.24 -0.29
CA SER A 39 -2.71 -18.67 1.01
C SER A 39 -4.08 -18.00 1.07
N ILE A 40 -4.69 -17.64 -0.08
CA ILE A 40 -5.96 -16.91 -0.16
C ILE A 40 -6.94 -17.72 -1.01
N ASN A 41 -7.84 -18.46 -0.36
CA ASN A 41 -8.74 -19.41 -1.03
C ASN A 41 -10.23 -19.18 -0.76
N ASN A 42 -10.54 -18.36 0.23
CA ASN A 42 -11.91 -18.07 0.66
C ASN A 42 -12.04 -16.62 1.11
N ILE A 43 -13.24 -16.19 1.47
CA ILE A 43 -13.52 -14.81 1.84
C ILE A 43 -12.89 -14.41 3.19
N GLU A 44 -12.72 -15.36 4.09
CA GLU A 44 -12.05 -15.15 5.38
C GLU A 44 -10.55 -14.88 5.19
N ASP A 45 -9.92 -15.61 4.27
CA ASP A 45 -8.51 -15.38 3.88
C ASP A 45 -8.35 -13.99 3.23
N VAL A 46 -9.30 -13.59 2.37
CA VAL A 46 -9.35 -12.24 1.78
C VAL A 46 -9.39 -11.17 2.86
N GLY A 47 -10.26 -11.34 3.86
CA GLY A 47 -10.35 -10.41 4.99
C GLY A 47 -9.03 -10.32 5.77
N SER A 48 -8.40 -11.47 6.03
CA SER A 48 -7.11 -11.53 6.72
C SER A 48 -5.99 -10.87 5.91
N ALA A 49 -5.94 -11.10 4.60
CA ALA A 49 -4.97 -10.48 3.71
C ALA A 49 -5.18 -8.96 3.63
N LEU A 50 -6.43 -8.50 3.55
CA LEU A 50 -6.80 -7.09 3.56
C LEU A 50 -6.37 -6.40 4.87
N ASN A 51 -6.59 -7.03 6.03
CA ASN A 51 -6.07 -6.55 7.30
C ASN A 51 -4.53 -6.44 7.29
N GLY A 52 -3.85 -7.40 6.64
CA GLY A 52 -2.40 -7.34 6.41
C GLY A 52 -1.95 -6.16 5.54
N VAL A 53 -2.79 -5.74 4.58
CA VAL A 53 -2.57 -4.52 3.76
C VAL A 53 -2.65 -3.28 4.65
N TYR A 54 -3.72 -3.12 5.43
CA TYR A 54 -3.89 -1.99 6.35
C TYR A 54 -2.79 -1.93 7.42
N SER A 55 -2.44 -3.07 8.02
CA SER A 55 -1.33 -3.16 8.97
C SER A 55 -0.01 -2.63 8.41
N GLY A 56 0.23 -2.80 7.10
CA GLY A 56 1.41 -2.24 6.44
C GLY A 56 1.45 -0.73 6.44
N LEU A 57 0.30 -0.06 6.38
CA LEU A 57 0.21 1.40 6.45
C LEU A 57 0.63 1.95 7.82
N LEU A 58 0.42 1.19 8.90
CA LEU A 58 0.71 1.60 10.29
C LEU A 58 2.20 1.54 10.65
N SER A 59 3.09 1.18 9.71
CA SER A 59 4.53 1.21 9.94
C SER A 59 4.98 2.58 10.45
N SER A 60 5.84 2.61 11.47
CA SER A 60 6.44 3.84 12.00
C SER A 60 7.26 4.60 10.94
N GLU A 61 7.76 3.91 9.92
CA GLU A 61 8.46 4.52 8.78
C GLU A 61 7.49 5.11 7.73
N TYR A 62 6.17 4.99 7.96
CA TYR A 62 5.12 5.50 7.06
C TYR A 62 4.06 6.27 7.86
N TYR A 63 2.76 5.90 7.76
CA TYR A 63 1.68 6.61 8.45
C TYR A 63 1.73 6.50 9.98
N GLY A 64 2.40 5.47 10.54
CA GLY A 64 2.55 5.35 11.98
C GLY A 64 3.36 6.48 12.63
N ALA A 65 4.26 7.15 11.88
CA ALA A 65 4.98 8.34 12.37
C ALA A 65 5.61 9.18 11.24
N ASP A 66 6.51 8.59 10.43
CA ASP A 66 7.45 9.35 9.58
C ASP A 66 6.76 10.18 8.49
N PHE A 67 5.68 9.68 7.90
CA PHE A 67 4.99 10.39 6.81
C PHE A 67 4.43 11.73 7.27
N ILE A 68 3.85 11.76 8.47
CA ILE A 68 3.27 12.97 9.06
C ILE A 68 4.36 13.84 9.64
N SER A 69 5.20 13.29 10.54
CA SER A 69 6.19 14.07 11.27
C SER A 69 7.22 14.73 10.37
N ARG A 70 7.60 14.09 9.26
CA ARG A 70 8.57 14.69 8.32
C ARG A 70 7.97 15.83 7.51
N ALA A 71 6.69 15.72 7.15
CA ALA A 71 5.97 16.79 6.48
C ALA A 71 5.84 18.03 7.39
N GLU A 72 5.44 17.82 8.64
CA GLU A 72 5.30 18.89 9.65
C GLU A 72 6.63 19.56 9.97
N VAL A 73 7.70 18.78 10.14
CA VAL A 73 9.05 19.31 10.41
C VAL A 73 9.62 20.10 9.23
N GLY A 74 9.25 19.72 8.00
CA GLY A 74 9.59 20.47 6.78
C GLY A 74 8.71 21.69 6.53
N GLY A 75 7.59 21.80 7.27
CA GLY A 75 6.70 22.96 7.26
C GLY A 75 7.12 24.06 8.23
N GLU A 76 6.25 25.01 8.46
CA GLU A 76 6.46 26.13 9.38
C GLU A 76 5.86 25.89 10.78
N ASP A 77 5.04 24.83 10.93
CA ASP A 77 4.27 24.59 12.16
C ASP A 77 5.08 23.90 13.26
N VAL A 78 6.17 23.22 12.92
CA VAL A 78 7.02 22.48 13.88
C VAL A 78 8.48 22.93 13.79
N GLN A 79 9.07 23.23 14.94
CA GLN A 79 10.48 23.59 15.05
C GLN A 79 11.28 22.51 15.78
N THR A 80 12.46 22.18 15.25
CA THR A 80 13.42 21.31 15.93
C THR A 80 14.21 22.13 16.96
N SER A 81 14.01 21.86 18.25
CA SER A 81 14.59 22.63 19.35
C SER A 81 16.07 22.34 19.62
N THR A 82 16.57 21.16 19.26
CA THR A 82 17.96 20.73 19.44
C THR A 82 18.40 19.90 18.24
N PRO A 83 19.71 19.76 17.97
CA PRO A 83 20.20 18.89 16.93
C PRO A 83 19.63 17.48 17.09
N SER A 84 18.61 17.17 16.31
CA SER A 84 17.96 15.85 16.27
C SER A 84 18.51 15.10 15.09
N LYS A 85 19.17 13.96 15.33
CA LYS A 85 19.67 13.08 14.25
C LYS A 85 18.58 12.56 13.33
N ARG A 86 17.31 12.58 13.77
CA ARG A 86 16.16 12.05 13.01
C ARG A 86 15.54 13.08 12.08
N THR A 87 15.37 14.32 12.53
CA THR A 87 14.53 15.32 11.84
C THR A 87 15.30 16.56 11.40
N GLU A 88 16.51 16.80 11.92
CA GLU A 88 17.31 18.01 11.64
C GLU A 88 17.54 18.24 10.12
N ASN A 89 17.79 17.18 9.37
CA ASN A 89 18.02 17.29 7.92
C ASN A 89 16.77 17.75 7.17
N PHE A 90 15.58 17.36 7.63
CA PHE A 90 14.30 17.79 7.05
C PHE A 90 14.00 19.23 7.43
N TYR A 91 14.19 19.58 8.69
CA TYR A 91 14.02 20.94 9.18
C TYR A 91 14.92 21.96 8.47
N LYS A 92 16.19 21.56 8.20
CA LYS A 92 17.17 22.40 7.51
C LYS A 92 17.16 22.25 5.99
N PHE A 93 16.25 21.48 5.43
CA PHE A 93 16.19 21.15 3.98
C PHE A 93 17.50 20.57 3.43
N MET A 94 18.25 19.84 4.26
CA MET A 94 19.54 19.24 3.90
C MET A 94 19.35 17.82 3.32
N TYR A 95 18.68 17.73 2.20
CA TYR A 95 18.41 16.45 1.52
C TYR A 95 19.64 15.98 0.73
N ARG A 96 20.05 14.76 1.00
CA ARG A 96 21.16 14.08 0.30
C ARG A 96 20.77 12.63 0.02
N GLN A 97 21.46 11.99 -0.91
CA GLN A 97 21.23 10.60 -1.26
C GLN A 97 21.33 9.64 -0.06
N ASN A 98 22.23 9.92 0.88
CA ASN A 98 22.47 9.07 2.06
C ASN A 98 21.54 9.38 3.26
N ASN A 99 20.70 10.39 3.18
CA ASN A 99 19.74 10.72 4.22
C ASN A 99 18.29 10.81 3.73
N ALA A 100 18.02 10.31 2.52
CA ALA A 100 16.67 10.19 1.99
C ALA A 100 15.80 9.30 2.91
N PRO A 101 14.50 9.60 3.05
CA PRO A 101 13.58 8.83 3.89
C PRO A 101 13.24 7.49 3.20
N THR A 102 14.11 6.50 3.34
CA THR A 102 13.97 5.19 2.66
C THR A 102 12.67 4.48 3.01
N GLY A 103 12.14 4.67 4.23
CA GLY A 103 10.87 4.11 4.66
C GLY A 103 9.69 4.61 3.81
N LEU A 104 9.66 5.89 3.46
CA LEU A 104 8.62 6.49 2.61
C LEU A 104 8.64 5.96 1.16
N TRP A 105 9.72 5.28 0.75
CA TRP A 105 9.81 4.53 -0.50
C TRP A 105 9.47 3.06 -0.31
N LYS A 106 10.15 2.41 0.63
CA LYS A 106 10.09 0.97 0.84
C LYS A 106 8.71 0.50 1.29
N ILE A 107 8.13 1.16 2.30
CA ILE A 107 6.89 0.69 2.91
C ILE A 107 5.70 0.79 1.95
N PRO A 108 5.46 1.89 1.21
CA PRO A 108 4.40 1.93 0.21
C PRO A 108 4.51 0.81 -0.83
N TYR A 109 5.71 0.49 -1.32
CA TYR A 109 5.88 -0.63 -2.26
C TYR A 109 5.64 -2.00 -1.63
N GLN A 110 5.96 -2.19 -0.35
CA GLN A 110 5.59 -3.42 0.36
C GLN A 110 4.06 -3.56 0.48
N VAL A 111 3.35 -2.45 0.75
CA VAL A 111 1.89 -2.43 0.78
C VAL A 111 1.32 -2.69 -0.61
N ILE A 112 1.83 -2.02 -1.65
CA ILE A 112 1.42 -2.25 -3.05
C ILE A 112 1.60 -3.73 -3.44
N ASN A 113 2.70 -4.35 -3.04
CA ASN A 113 2.92 -5.78 -3.32
C ASN A 113 1.87 -6.67 -2.61
N ARG A 114 1.54 -6.39 -1.34
CA ARG A 114 0.45 -7.10 -0.63
C ARG A 114 -0.89 -6.91 -1.33
N VAL A 115 -1.19 -5.69 -1.78
CA VAL A 115 -2.40 -5.40 -2.57
C VAL A 115 -2.41 -6.22 -3.86
N ASN A 116 -1.30 -6.24 -4.60
CA ASN A 116 -1.23 -6.97 -5.86
C ASN A 116 -1.40 -8.48 -5.67
N VAL A 117 -0.84 -9.07 -4.59
CA VAL A 117 -1.07 -10.47 -4.22
C VAL A 117 -2.55 -10.72 -3.94
N LEU A 118 -3.20 -9.85 -3.17
CA LEU A 118 -4.62 -9.95 -2.87
C LEU A 118 -5.49 -9.84 -4.13
N LEU A 119 -5.21 -8.86 -5.00
CA LEU A 119 -5.92 -8.67 -6.26
C LEU A 119 -5.74 -9.87 -7.20
N GLN A 120 -4.53 -10.42 -7.30
CA GLN A 120 -4.25 -11.63 -8.08
C GLN A 120 -5.07 -12.82 -7.58
N ALA A 121 -5.18 -13.00 -6.25
CA ALA A 121 -5.99 -14.07 -5.67
C ALA A 121 -7.48 -13.87 -5.98
N ILE A 122 -8.01 -12.65 -5.82
CA ILE A 122 -9.41 -12.32 -6.17
C ILE A 122 -9.68 -12.57 -7.65
N GLU A 123 -8.78 -12.19 -8.53
CA GLU A 123 -8.92 -12.31 -10.00
C GLU A 123 -8.68 -13.72 -10.52
N SER A 124 -8.14 -14.62 -9.70
CA SER A 124 -7.94 -16.04 -10.08
C SER A 124 -9.25 -16.79 -10.34
N GLY A 125 -10.38 -16.26 -9.85
CA GLY A 125 -11.69 -16.90 -9.96
C GLY A 125 -11.90 -18.10 -9.02
N LYS A 126 -10.95 -18.38 -8.11
CA LYS A 126 -11.07 -19.46 -7.11
C LYS A 126 -12.06 -19.11 -6.00
N ILE A 127 -12.26 -17.84 -5.71
CA ILE A 127 -13.12 -17.35 -4.63
C ILE A 127 -14.48 -16.99 -5.21
N THR A 128 -15.55 -17.43 -4.56
CA THR A 128 -16.92 -17.16 -5.01
C THR A 128 -17.21 -15.66 -5.01
N ALA A 129 -17.71 -15.15 -6.13
CA ALA A 129 -18.11 -13.75 -6.28
C ALA A 129 -19.17 -13.36 -5.23
N SER A 130 -18.97 -12.25 -4.58
CA SER A 130 -19.87 -11.73 -3.55
C SER A 130 -19.68 -10.23 -3.36
N PRO A 131 -20.68 -9.50 -2.82
CA PRO A 131 -20.51 -8.08 -2.48
C PRO A 131 -19.35 -7.82 -1.51
N GLN A 132 -19.04 -8.78 -0.62
CA GLN A 132 -17.89 -8.67 0.27
C GLN A 132 -16.56 -8.76 -0.48
N LEU A 133 -16.49 -9.65 -1.49
CA LEU A 133 -15.30 -9.77 -2.33
C LEU A 133 -15.07 -8.50 -3.16
N ASP A 134 -16.16 -7.94 -3.72
CA ASP A 134 -16.11 -6.68 -4.48
C ASP A 134 -15.66 -5.53 -3.57
N ASN A 135 -16.21 -5.42 -2.36
CA ASN A 135 -15.80 -4.42 -1.38
C ASN A 135 -14.31 -4.55 -1.03
N ALA A 136 -13.83 -5.75 -0.74
CA ALA A 136 -12.42 -5.99 -0.44
C ALA A 136 -11.50 -5.63 -1.62
N LYS A 137 -11.92 -5.93 -2.87
CA LYS A 137 -11.22 -5.49 -4.07
C LYS A 137 -11.16 -3.96 -4.16
N GLY A 138 -12.27 -3.28 -3.91
CA GLY A 138 -12.35 -1.83 -3.91
C GLY A 138 -11.45 -1.19 -2.86
N GLU A 139 -11.44 -1.72 -1.65
CA GLU A 139 -10.56 -1.25 -0.57
C GLU A 139 -9.07 -1.43 -0.93
N ALA A 140 -8.70 -2.60 -1.45
CA ALA A 140 -7.34 -2.89 -1.88
C ALA A 140 -6.87 -1.90 -2.98
N LEU A 141 -7.70 -1.62 -3.97
CA LEU A 141 -7.42 -0.62 -5.02
C LEU A 141 -7.26 0.78 -4.44
N ALA A 142 -8.12 1.19 -3.50
CA ALA A 142 -8.01 2.50 -2.83
C ALA A 142 -6.70 2.63 -2.05
N VAL A 143 -6.26 1.58 -1.36
CA VAL A 143 -4.96 1.56 -0.67
C VAL A 143 -3.80 1.64 -1.66
N ARG A 144 -3.86 0.94 -2.80
CA ARG A 144 -2.83 1.04 -3.84
C ARG A 144 -2.74 2.44 -4.43
N ALA A 145 -3.88 3.05 -4.69
CA ALA A 145 -3.95 4.44 -5.14
C ALA A 145 -3.33 5.41 -4.12
N LEU A 146 -3.65 5.25 -2.83
CA LEU A 146 -3.05 6.04 -1.75
C LEU A 146 -1.52 5.93 -1.72
N CYS A 147 -0.99 4.70 -1.80
CA CYS A 147 0.44 4.46 -1.80
C CYS A 147 1.12 5.09 -3.03
N ASN A 148 0.56 4.92 -4.22
CA ASN A 148 1.07 5.51 -5.45
C ASN A 148 1.00 7.05 -5.41
N PHE A 149 -0.07 7.62 -4.86
CA PHE A 149 -0.21 9.06 -4.67
C PHE A 149 0.91 9.60 -3.76
N ASN A 150 1.13 8.98 -2.61
CA ASN A 150 2.19 9.39 -1.69
C ASN A 150 3.59 9.26 -2.31
N LEU A 151 3.86 8.19 -3.04
CA LEU A 151 5.12 8.04 -3.77
C LEU A 151 5.34 9.16 -4.80
N ASN A 152 4.29 9.54 -5.53
CA ASN A 152 4.39 10.62 -6.51
C ASN A 152 4.60 12.00 -5.85
N ILE A 153 3.93 12.31 -4.75
CA ILE A 153 4.11 13.61 -4.08
C ILE A 153 5.45 13.73 -3.36
N VAL A 154 6.02 12.62 -2.87
CA VAL A 154 7.31 12.64 -2.14
C VAL A 154 8.50 12.57 -3.10
N TYR A 155 8.41 11.80 -4.18
CA TYR A 155 9.56 11.52 -5.06
C TYR A 155 9.39 12.04 -6.49
N GLY A 156 8.23 12.59 -6.85
CA GLY A 156 7.97 13.28 -8.11
C GLY A 156 8.03 14.79 -7.95
N TYR A 157 7.99 15.51 -9.05
CA TYR A 157 7.71 16.94 -9.04
C TYR A 157 6.19 17.18 -8.92
N PRO A 158 5.76 18.35 -8.40
CA PRO A 158 4.35 18.73 -8.43
C PRO A 158 3.80 18.66 -9.86
N TYR A 159 2.64 18.06 -10.05
CA TYR A 159 1.99 17.89 -11.36
C TYR A 159 1.90 19.18 -12.15
N GLN A 160 1.57 20.28 -11.47
CA GLN A 160 1.37 21.59 -12.10
C GLN A 160 2.65 22.25 -12.63
N LYS A 161 3.83 21.74 -12.24
CA LYS A 161 5.11 22.28 -12.73
C LYS A 161 5.26 22.16 -14.25
N ASP A 162 4.87 21.01 -14.79
CA ASP A 162 5.06 20.65 -16.21
C ASP A 162 3.95 19.71 -16.73
N LYS A 163 2.79 19.74 -16.10
CA LYS A 163 1.65 18.85 -16.36
C LYS A 163 2.00 17.37 -16.18
N GLY A 164 2.91 17.08 -15.28
CA GLY A 164 3.31 15.73 -14.95
C GLY A 164 4.28 15.08 -15.94
N ALA A 165 4.93 15.83 -16.81
CA ALA A 165 5.91 15.29 -17.78
C ALA A 165 7.20 14.79 -17.12
N SER A 166 7.57 15.31 -15.94
CA SER A 166 8.72 14.84 -15.17
C SER A 166 8.52 13.41 -14.66
N LEU A 167 9.65 12.73 -14.39
CA LEU A 167 9.62 11.38 -13.83
C LEU A 167 9.11 11.38 -12.39
N GLY A 168 8.11 10.53 -12.15
CA GLY A 168 7.56 10.17 -10.85
C GLY A 168 8.13 8.85 -10.30
N ALA A 169 7.32 8.11 -9.59
CA ALA A 169 7.64 6.78 -9.07
C ALA A 169 7.27 5.66 -10.09
N PRO A 170 7.91 4.49 -10.05
CA PRO A 170 7.45 3.32 -10.80
C PRO A 170 6.03 2.90 -10.44
N ILE A 171 5.20 2.63 -11.44
CA ILE A 171 3.86 2.08 -11.27
C ILE A 171 3.95 0.55 -11.27
N VAL A 172 3.46 -0.07 -10.21
CA VAL A 172 3.51 -1.53 -10.02
C VAL A 172 2.10 -2.06 -9.83
N GLU A 173 1.54 -2.66 -10.89
CA GLU A 173 0.17 -3.22 -10.89
C GLU A 173 0.14 -4.76 -10.79
N LYS A 174 1.28 -5.41 -10.63
CA LYS A 174 1.42 -6.87 -10.52
C LYS A 174 2.37 -7.26 -9.40
N VAL A 175 2.32 -8.52 -9.00
CA VAL A 175 3.32 -9.09 -8.08
C VAL A 175 4.67 -9.10 -8.79
N LEU A 176 5.69 -8.52 -8.16
CA LEU A 176 7.04 -8.49 -8.69
C LEU A 176 7.86 -9.67 -8.16
N THR A 177 8.72 -10.19 -9.02
CA THR A 177 9.77 -11.14 -8.67
C THR A 177 11.07 -10.41 -8.32
N ALA A 178 12.06 -11.12 -7.76
CA ALA A 178 13.36 -10.55 -7.44
C ALA A 178 14.13 -10.01 -8.67
N ASN A 179 13.76 -10.43 -9.87
CA ASN A 179 14.40 -10.03 -11.12
C ASN A 179 13.69 -8.85 -11.82
N ASP A 180 12.51 -8.47 -11.35
CA ASP A 180 11.77 -7.35 -11.93
C ASP A 180 12.38 -6.02 -11.48
N MET A 181 12.74 -5.18 -12.43
CA MET A 181 13.29 -3.84 -12.20
C MET A 181 12.45 -2.79 -12.96
N PRO A 182 11.29 -2.39 -12.43
CA PRO A 182 10.43 -1.44 -13.11
C PRO A 182 11.11 -0.08 -13.23
N ALA A 183 11.05 0.50 -14.41
CA ALA A 183 11.52 1.86 -14.65
C ALA A 183 10.57 2.89 -14.01
N ARG A 184 11.07 4.11 -13.82
CA ARG A 184 10.23 5.23 -13.39
C ARG A 184 9.25 5.60 -14.50
N ASN A 185 8.01 5.82 -14.10
CA ASN A 185 6.97 6.41 -14.93
C ASN A 185 7.00 7.94 -14.82
N THR A 186 6.30 8.62 -15.70
CA THR A 186 6.02 10.04 -15.51
C THR A 186 5.05 10.27 -14.36
N VAL A 187 5.06 11.47 -13.79
CA VAL A 187 4.07 11.86 -12.77
C VAL A 187 2.65 11.78 -13.36
N ALA A 188 2.45 12.14 -14.64
CA ALA A 188 1.15 12.05 -15.31
C ALA A 188 0.62 10.59 -15.36
N GLU A 189 1.45 9.64 -15.82
CA GLU A 189 1.11 8.22 -15.81
C GLU A 189 0.78 7.73 -14.39
N GLY A 190 1.52 8.22 -13.37
CA GLY A 190 1.23 7.94 -11.97
C GLY A 190 -0.17 8.40 -11.55
N TYR A 191 -0.56 9.64 -11.92
CA TYR A 191 -1.92 10.15 -11.65
C TYR A 191 -2.99 9.39 -12.41
N GLU A 192 -2.75 8.98 -13.64
CA GLU A 192 -3.69 8.15 -14.42
C GLU A 192 -3.95 6.80 -13.74
N ALA A 193 -2.90 6.13 -13.27
CA ALA A 193 -3.03 4.87 -12.54
C ALA A 193 -3.80 5.06 -11.21
N ILE A 194 -3.53 6.13 -10.47
CA ILE A 194 -4.23 6.49 -9.23
C ILE A 194 -5.72 6.73 -9.50
N GLU A 195 -6.05 7.53 -10.51
CA GLU A 195 -7.45 7.85 -10.87
C GLU A 195 -8.21 6.61 -11.34
N LYS A 196 -7.57 5.72 -12.10
CA LYS A 196 -8.12 4.44 -12.54
C LYS A 196 -8.48 3.55 -11.34
N ASP A 197 -7.55 3.40 -10.39
CA ASP A 197 -7.78 2.59 -9.19
C ASP A 197 -8.89 3.18 -8.33
N LEU A 198 -8.91 4.50 -8.10
CA LEU A 198 -9.95 5.17 -7.30
C LEU A 198 -11.33 5.12 -7.97
N THR A 199 -11.39 5.27 -9.29
CA THR A 199 -12.65 5.18 -10.03
C THR A 199 -13.23 3.76 -9.94
N THR A 200 -12.38 2.75 -10.07
CA THR A 200 -12.79 1.34 -9.92
C THR A 200 -13.21 1.06 -8.47
N ALA A 201 -12.41 1.51 -7.50
CA ALA A 201 -12.71 1.36 -6.07
C ALA A 201 -14.07 1.96 -5.70
N LEU A 202 -14.37 3.17 -6.18
CA LEU A 202 -15.64 3.86 -5.89
C LEU A 202 -16.87 3.06 -6.32
N GLY A 203 -16.76 2.29 -7.39
CA GLY A 203 -17.86 1.42 -7.87
C GLY A 203 -18.01 0.11 -7.08
N LEU A 204 -17.04 -0.25 -6.23
CA LEU A 204 -17.00 -1.54 -5.55
C LEU A 204 -17.18 -1.42 -4.03
N VAL A 205 -16.71 -0.33 -3.42
CA VAL A 205 -16.75 -0.17 -1.96
C VAL A 205 -18.15 0.18 -1.47
N SER A 206 -18.45 -0.26 -0.25
CA SER A 206 -19.69 0.06 0.47
C SER A 206 -19.74 1.55 0.85
N ASP A 207 -20.94 2.09 0.95
CA ASP A 207 -21.21 3.43 1.50
C ASP A 207 -21.40 3.44 3.04
N LYS A 208 -21.41 2.24 3.66
CA LYS A 208 -21.53 2.10 5.11
C LYS A 208 -20.27 2.61 5.80
N VAL A 209 -20.47 3.23 6.97
CA VAL A 209 -19.35 3.53 7.86
C VAL A 209 -18.66 2.23 8.25
N ASN A 210 -17.35 2.19 8.03
CA ASN A 210 -16.51 1.07 8.39
C ASN A 210 -15.21 1.64 8.98
N ASP A 211 -15.19 1.74 10.30
CA ASP A 211 -14.10 2.36 11.03
C ASP A 211 -12.78 1.65 10.74
N GLY A 212 -11.79 2.43 10.37
CA GLY A 212 -10.47 1.91 10.02
C GLY A 212 -10.32 1.38 8.58
N HIS A 213 -11.35 1.39 7.75
CA HIS A 213 -11.33 0.87 6.38
C HIS A 213 -11.81 1.88 5.35
N PHE A 214 -11.40 1.74 4.09
CA PHE A 214 -11.92 2.55 3.00
C PHE A 214 -13.39 2.20 2.72
N ASN A 215 -14.23 3.20 2.70
CA ASN A 215 -15.59 3.16 2.19
C ASN A 215 -15.74 4.20 1.07
N LYS A 216 -16.95 4.32 0.49
CA LYS A 216 -17.26 5.29 -0.58
C LYS A 216 -16.77 6.70 -0.23
N TRP A 217 -16.97 7.14 0.99
CA TRP A 217 -16.68 8.50 1.42
C TRP A 217 -15.18 8.74 1.56
N ALA A 218 -14.45 7.75 2.07
CA ALA A 218 -12.99 7.80 2.15
C ALA A 218 -12.34 7.79 0.76
N VAL A 219 -12.89 7.01 -0.19
CA VAL A 219 -12.44 7.03 -1.59
C VAL A 219 -12.69 8.40 -2.22
N LEU A 220 -13.87 8.99 -2.05
CA LEU A 220 -14.17 10.35 -2.53
C LEU A 220 -13.24 11.39 -1.90
N GLY A 221 -12.92 11.26 -0.60
CA GLY A 221 -11.99 12.14 0.09
C GLY A 221 -10.58 12.06 -0.50
N LEU A 222 -10.12 10.85 -0.83
CA LEU A 222 -8.83 10.66 -1.51
C LEU A 222 -8.87 11.21 -2.94
N GLN A 223 -9.95 10.99 -3.69
CA GLN A 223 -10.13 11.59 -5.03
C GLN A 223 -10.08 13.12 -4.98
N ALA A 224 -10.78 13.74 -4.02
CA ALA A 224 -10.75 15.19 -3.84
C ALA A 224 -9.31 15.69 -3.65
N ARG A 225 -8.52 15.01 -2.82
CA ARG A 225 -7.10 15.33 -2.57
C ARG A 225 -6.25 15.15 -3.84
N VAL A 226 -6.42 14.04 -4.56
CA VAL A 226 -5.70 13.75 -5.81
C VAL A 226 -5.99 14.84 -6.85
N TYR A 227 -7.25 15.20 -7.06
CA TYR A 227 -7.65 16.25 -7.99
C TYR A 227 -7.14 17.64 -7.57
N LEU A 228 -7.13 17.94 -6.28
CA LEU A 228 -6.57 19.20 -5.77
C LEU A 228 -5.07 19.31 -6.13
N TYR A 229 -4.29 18.28 -5.88
CA TYR A 229 -2.86 18.26 -6.21
C TYR A 229 -2.59 18.27 -7.72
N LYS A 230 -3.48 17.68 -8.51
CA LYS A 230 -3.43 17.72 -9.98
C LYS A 230 -3.81 19.11 -10.54
N GLY A 231 -4.50 19.94 -9.75
CA GLY A 231 -5.01 21.25 -10.16
C GLY A 231 -6.37 21.17 -10.84
N ASN A 232 -7.07 20.05 -10.75
CA ASN A 232 -8.45 19.91 -11.21
C ASN A 232 -9.41 20.29 -10.08
N TYR A 233 -9.55 21.60 -9.85
CA TYR A 233 -10.29 22.14 -8.71
C TYR A 233 -11.78 21.85 -8.78
N ASP A 234 -12.38 21.82 -9.98
CA ASP A 234 -13.80 21.50 -10.16
C ASP A 234 -14.10 20.05 -9.74
N ALA A 235 -13.27 19.11 -10.14
CA ALA A 235 -13.45 17.71 -9.73
C ALA A 235 -13.20 17.54 -8.21
N ALA A 236 -12.19 18.21 -7.65
CA ALA A 236 -11.93 18.21 -6.22
C ALA A 236 -13.13 18.77 -5.43
N PHE A 237 -13.69 19.89 -5.88
CA PHE A 237 -14.87 20.51 -5.29
C PHE A 237 -16.08 19.56 -5.32
N ASN A 238 -16.37 18.95 -6.47
CA ASN A 238 -17.52 18.05 -6.61
C ASN A 238 -17.41 16.82 -5.67
N CYS A 239 -16.22 16.23 -5.52
CA CYS A 239 -16.01 15.15 -4.57
C CYS A 239 -16.23 15.60 -3.13
N ALA A 240 -15.67 16.75 -2.74
CA ALA A 240 -15.83 17.29 -1.39
C ALA A 240 -17.30 17.67 -1.10
N GLU A 241 -17.97 18.30 -2.06
CA GLU A 241 -19.38 18.68 -1.95
C GLU A 241 -20.28 17.46 -1.77
N THR A 242 -20.03 16.38 -2.51
CA THR A 242 -20.76 15.11 -2.36
C THR A 242 -20.61 14.55 -0.95
N ILE A 243 -19.39 14.57 -0.39
CA ILE A 243 -19.16 14.12 0.99
C ILE A 243 -19.95 14.98 1.97
N ILE A 244 -19.87 16.30 1.85
CA ILE A 244 -20.54 17.24 2.77
C ILE A 244 -22.07 17.08 2.73
N LYS A 245 -22.65 16.87 1.55
CA LYS A 245 -24.10 16.80 1.38
C LYS A 245 -24.71 15.45 1.66
N GLU A 246 -24.02 14.37 1.30
CA GLU A 246 -24.61 13.04 1.21
C GLU A 246 -24.05 12.06 2.27
N SER A 247 -22.84 12.31 2.83
CA SER A 247 -22.26 11.38 3.77
C SER A 247 -22.93 11.41 5.15
N PRO A 248 -22.82 10.31 5.92
CA PRO A 248 -23.27 10.28 7.31
C PRO A 248 -22.35 11.06 8.26
N TYR A 249 -21.17 11.45 7.81
CA TYR A 249 -20.18 12.15 8.64
C TYR A 249 -20.60 13.58 8.93
N LYS A 250 -20.26 14.05 10.14
CA LYS A 250 -20.60 15.38 10.62
C LYS A 250 -19.42 16.01 11.33
N LEU A 251 -19.22 17.30 11.15
CA LEU A 251 -18.21 18.04 11.89
C LEU A 251 -18.46 17.93 13.40
N ILE A 252 -17.39 17.77 14.16
CA ILE A 252 -17.44 17.78 15.62
C ILE A 252 -17.84 19.17 16.10
N GLN A 253 -18.84 19.22 16.97
CA GLN A 253 -19.26 20.49 17.57
C GLN A 253 -18.20 20.98 18.56
N ASN A 254 -18.07 22.31 18.70
CA ASN A 254 -17.06 22.91 19.57
C ASN A 254 -17.15 22.40 21.03
N ALA A 255 -18.35 22.11 21.51
CA ALA A 255 -18.56 21.56 22.88
C ALA A 255 -17.95 20.16 23.04
N ASP A 256 -17.88 19.36 21.96
CA ASP A 256 -17.43 17.98 21.98
C ASP A 256 -15.96 17.83 21.55
N TYR A 257 -15.32 18.92 21.13
CA TYR A 257 -13.97 18.89 20.54
C TYR A 257 -12.92 18.26 21.46
N LEU A 258 -12.89 18.64 22.74
CA LEU A 258 -11.94 18.08 23.70
C LEU A 258 -12.21 16.59 23.97
N ALA A 259 -13.47 16.19 24.07
CA ALA A 259 -13.85 14.80 24.28
C ALA A 259 -13.51 13.91 23.07
N ALA A 260 -13.55 14.47 21.87
CA ALA A 260 -13.23 13.76 20.65
C ALA A 260 -11.79 13.23 20.60
N TRP A 261 -10.85 13.90 21.27
CA TRP A 261 -9.44 13.47 21.37
C TRP A 261 -9.24 12.18 22.20
N SER A 262 -10.24 11.78 22.97
CA SER A 262 -10.22 10.54 23.73
C SER A 262 -10.88 9.37 23.00
N ASN A 263 -11.45 9.62 21.82
CA ASN A 263 -12.13 8.61 21.02
C ASN A 263 -11.25 8.20 19.82
N GLU A 264 -11.19 6.91 19.56
CA GLU A 264 -10.44 6.37 18.41
C GLU A 264 -11.08 6.81 17.09
N TYR A 265 -12.42 6.82 17.04
CA TYR A 265 -13.20 7.29 15.87
C TYR A 265 -14.23 8.33 16.32
N THR A 266 -14.49 9.28 15.46
CA THR A 266 -15.45 10.37 15.70
C THR A 266 -16.39 10.51 14.53
N SER A 267 -17.45 11.31 14.71
CA SER A 267 -18.40 11.64 13.63
C SER A 267 -17.77 12.32 12.42
N GLU A 268 -16.55 12.82 12.56
CA GLU A 268 -15.80 13.54 11.51
C GLU A 268 -14.75 12.62 10.82
N SER A 269 -14.58 11.39 11.31
CA SER A 269 -13.51 10.49 10.86
C SER A 269 -13.86 9.79 9.55
N VAL A 270 -13.77 10.49 8.42
CA VAL A 270 -14.07 9.94 7.08
C VAL A 270 -12.98 9.00 6.59
N SER A 271 -11.70 9.31 6.85
CA SER A 271 -10.55 8.53 6.39
C SER A 271 -9.49 8.38 7.48
N TYR A 272 -9.94 8.05 8.68
CA TYR A 272 -9.09 7.98 9.87
C TYR A 272 -8.17 6.76 9.90
N THR A 273 -8.29 5.86 8.97
CA THR A 273 -7.50 4.63 8.83
C THR A 273 -5.99 4.80 9.00
N HIS A 274 -5.48 6.02 8.90
CA HIS A 274 -4.05 6.25 8.79
C HIS A 274 -3.50 7.21 9.84
N LEU A 275 -4.35 7.73 10.71
CA LEU A 275 -4.01 8.80 11.65
C LEU A 275 -4.14 8.41 13.12
N THR A 276 -4.24 7.12 13.45
CA THR A 276 -4.07 6.73 14.85
C THR A 276 -2.63 7.06 15.25
N LEU A 277 -2.45 8.24 15.79
CA LEU A 277 -1.31 8.48 16.68
C LEU A 277 -1.39 7.39 17.75
N PRO A 278 -0.32 6.62 17.99
CA PRO A 278 -0.31 5.74 19.15
C PRO A 278 -0.61 6.64 20.34
N THR A 279 -1.74 6.45 20.98
CA THR A 279 -1.99 7.01 22.29
C THR A 279 -0.84 6.55 23.15
N ILE A 280 0.04 7.49 23.48
CA ILE A 280 1.09 7.27 24.46
C ILE A 280 0.31 7.11 25.77
N ALA A 281 0.13 5.85 26.17
CA ALA A 281 -0.32 5.51 27.51
C ALA A 281 0.85 5.67 28.49
#